data_18d6fa343ff076694bebdae09ed59988
#
_entry.id   18d6fa343ff076694bebdae09ed59988
#
_cell.length_a   1.000
_cell.length_b   1.000
_cell.length_c   1.000
_cell.angle_alpha   90.00
_cell.angle_beta   90.00
_cell.angle_gamma   90.00
#
_symmetry.space_group_name_H-M   'P 1'
#
loop_
_entity.id
_entity.type
_entity.pdbx_description
1 polymer ?
#
loop_
_entity_poly.entity_id
_entity_poly.type
_entity_poly.pdbx_seq_one_letter_code
_entity_poly.pdbx_strand_id
1 'polypeptide(L)'
;MKHFDTIIIGSGAGGLSAALCLARAGKKVAVIEQHYVPGGWCHSFYVDGHRFSPGVHYIGGLDKDESTSTLYEGLGIANELVFFRMNKAAYEHCWIGNERIDMPAGIDNLAASLGKHFPAEKKGIIKYLTLVRKVSKQIFLIPKMNGFWDNITIPYRTRHLGKYGLFSLNRVIGWHIKNPLLKKVLNIQCGDHGLPPSSASFPLHCA
;
A
#
# COMPACT_ATOMS: atom_id res chain seq x y z
N MET A 1 37.93 -22.79 -1.47
CA MET A 1 36.81 -22.09 -0.79
C MET A 1 36.08 -21.23 -1.82
N LYS A 2 34.73 -21.19 -1.80
CA LYS A 2 33.99 -20.24 -2.62
C LYS A 2 34.19 -18.86 -1.99
N HIS A 3 34.64 -17.89 -2.77
CA HIS A 3 34.81 -16.51 -2.35
C HIS A 3 33.58 -15.69 -2.83
N PHE A 4 33.00 -14.88 -1.94
CA PHE A 4 31.92 -13.94 -2.23
C PHE A 4 32.38 -12.52 -1.90
N ASP A 5 31.99 -11.54 -2.72
CA ASP A 5 32.28 -10.13 -2.50
C ASP A 5 31.33 -9.54 -1.44
N THR A 6 30.10 -10.08 -1.36
CA THR A 6 29.06 -9.60 -0.46
C THR A 6 28.21 -10.76 0.05
N ILE A 7 27.86 -10.69 1.33
CA ILE A 7 26.90 -11.58 1.97
C ILE A 7 25.70 -10.75 2.40
N ILE A 8 24.51 -11.18 2.03
CA ILE A 8 23.22 -10.57 2.42
C ILE A 8 22.52 -11.55 3.37
N ILE A 9 22.08 -11.04 4.51
CA ILE A 9 21.35 -11.82 5.51
C ILE A 9 19.86 -11.52 5.35
N GLY A 10 19.09 -12.54 5.02
CA GLY A 10 17.67 -12.48 4.77
C GLY A 10 17.32 -12.30 3.28
N SER A 11 16.37 -13.13 2.81
CA SER A 11 15.87 -13.14 1.43
C SER A 11 14.49 -12.49 1.29
N GLY A 12 14.14 -11.55 2.15
CA GLY A 12 12.96 -10.70 1.96
C GLY A 12 13.12 -9.77 0.75
N ALA A 13 12.07 -9.03 0.39
CA ALA A 13 12.06 -8.15 -0.80
C ALA A 13 13.28 -7.20 -0.85
N GLY A 14 13.65 -6.57 0.27
CA GLY A 14 14.83 -5.69 0.34
C GLY A 14 16.14 -6.43 0.12
N GLY A 15 16.35 -7.58 0.76
CA GLY A 15 17.53 -8.40 0.60
C GLY A 15 17.72 -8.91 -0.82
N LEU A 16 16.64 -9.42 -1.45
CA LEU A 16 16.67 -9.89 -2.83
C LEU A 16 16.90 -8.76 -3.82
N SER A 17 16.29 -7.58 -3.62
CA SER A 17 16.55 -6.40 -4.46
C SER A 17 18.01 -5.96 -4.39
N ALA A 18 18.59 -5.89 -3.18
CA ALA A 18 20.00 -5.55 -3.00
C ALA A 18 20.92 -6.61 -3.65
N ALA A 19 20.60 -7.90 -3.47
CA ALA A 19 21.36 -9.00 -4.08
C ALA A 19 21.37 -8.88 -5.60
N LEU A 20 20.21 -8.62 -6.21
CA LEU A 20 20.06 -8.48 -7.66
C LEU A 20 20.85 -7.28 -8.20
N CYS A 21 20.75 -6.12 -7.53
CA CYS A 21 21.52 -4.93 -7.92
C CYS A 21 23.04 -5.19 -7.87
N LEU A 22 23.53 -5.81 -6.80
CA LEU A 22 24.95 -6.12 -6.64
C LEU A 22 25.43 -7.17 -7.65
N ALA A 23 24.64 -8.22 -7.90
CA ALA A 23 24.96 -9.22 -8.90
C ALA A 23 25.04 -8.62 -10.30
N ARG A 24 24.12 -7.71 -10.66
CA ARG A 24 24.16 -6.97 -11.92
C ARG A 24 25.35 -6.02 -12.04
N ALA A 25 25.86 -5.52 -10.91
CA ALA A 25 27.10 -4.77 -10.84
C ALA A 25 28.36 -5.67 -10.88
N GLY A 26 28.21 -6.96 -11.21
CA GLY A 26 29.31 -7.91 -11.35
C GLY A 26 29.85 -8.47 -10.03
N LYS A 27 29.17 -8.25 -8.90
CA LYS A 27 29.59 -8.79 -7.60
C LYS A 27 29.15 -10.23 -7.42
N LYS A 28 30.00 -11.04 -6.80
CA LYS A 28 29.61 -12.39 -6.34
C LYS A 28 28.88 -12.26 -5.01
N VAL A 29 27.58 -12.49 -5.04
CA VAL A 29 26.70 -12.31 -3.87
C VAL A 29 26.25 -13.66 -3.34
N ALA A 30 26.28 -13.82 -2.00
CA ALA A 30 25.60 -14.89 -1.30
C ALA A 30 24.43 -14.31 -0.51
N VAL A 31 23.28 -14.96 -0.59
CA VAL A 31 22.11 -14.63 0.25
C VAL A 31 21.92 -15.78 1.24
N ILE A 32 21.88 -15.45 2.54
CA ILE A 32 21.68 -16.41 3.62
C ILE A 32 20.26 -16.19 4.15
N GLU A 33 19.46 -17.26 4.15
CA GLU A 33 18.08 -17.26 4.62
C GLU A 33 17.92 -18.31 5.73
N GLN A 34 17.28 -17.93 6.84
CA GLN A 34 17.00 -18.84 7.95
C GLN A 34 15.74 -19.69 7.75
N HIS A 35 14.82 -19.20 6.91
CA HIS A 35 13.57 -19.89 6.62
C HIS A 35 13.78 -20.94 5.53
N TYR A 36 12.93 -21.97 5.51
CA TYR A 36 13.03 -23.06 4.53
C TYR A 36 12.68 -22.64 3.08
N VAL A 37 12.03 -21.47 2.89
CA VAL A 37 11.79 -20.85 1.59
C VAL A 37 12.24 -19.38 1.58
N PRO A 38 12.76 -18.87 0.44
CA PRO A 38 13.08 -17.47 0.30
C PRO A 38 11.82 -16.62 0.15
N GLY A 39 11.96 -15.30 0.35
CA GLY A 39 10.91 -14.32 0.08
C GLY A 39 10.48 -13.48 1.28
N GLY A 40 10.84 -13.87 2.51
CA GLY A 40 10.37 -13.18 3.72
C GLY A 40 8.84 -13.16 3.77
N TRP A 41 8.21 -12.02 4.06
CA TRP A 41 6.75 -11.87 4.03
C TRP A 41 6.13 -11.97 2.63
N CYS A 42 6.93 -11.99 1.57
CA CYS A 42 6.46 -12.19 0.19
C CYS A 42 6.46 -13.66 -0.25
N HIS A 43 6.82 -14.59 0.64
CA HIS A 43 6.79 -16.02 0.29
C HIS A 43 5.35 -16.55 0.16
N SER A 44 5.24 -17.77 -0.33
CA SER A 44 3.96 -18.51 -0.34
C SER A 44 4.12 -19.81 0.44
N PHE A 45 3.03 -20.25 1.06
CA PHE A 45 2.95 -21.54 1.73
C PHE A 45 1.69 -22.28 1.30
N TYR A 46 1.61 -23.56 1.60
CA TYR A 46 0.48 -24.42 1.23
C TYR A 46 -0.16 -25.02 2.48
N VAL A 47 -1.49 -25.05 2.51
CA VAL A 47 -2.30 -25.79 3.49
C VAL A 47 -3.32 -26.59 2.71
N ASP A 48 -3.33 -27.91 2.90
CA ASP A 48 -4.24 -28.84 2.22
C ASP A 48 -4.28 -28.68 0.69
N GLY A 49 -3.12 -28.45 0.07
CA GLY A 49 -2.99 -28.24 -1.37
C GLY A 49 -3.35 -26.83 -1.88
N HIS A 50 -3.85 -25.97 -1.02
CA HIS A 50 -4.16 -24.57 -1.34
C HIS A 50 -2.98 -23.65 -1.05
N ARG A 51 -2.70 -22.74 -1.98
CA ARG A 51 -1.61 -21.75 -1.87
C ARG A 51 -2.10 -20.50 -1.16
N PHE A 52 -1.33 -20.07 -0.16
CA PHE A 52 -1.56 -18.83 0.58
C PHE A 52 -0.33 -17.93 0.53
N SER A 53 -0.57 -16.62 0.66
CA SER A 53 0.45 -15.60 0.86
C SER A 53 0.32 -15.02 2.27
N PRO A 54 1.39 -14.98 3.10
CA PRO A 54 1.29 -14.50 4.48
C PRO A 54 1.17 -12.99 4.60
N GLY A 55 1.70 -12.22 3.64
CA GLY A 55 1.80 -10.77 3.80
C GLY A 55 1.53 -9.94 2.56
N VAL A 56 1.55 -10.50 1.36
CA VAL A 56 1.30 -9.77 0.12
C VAL A 56 0.17 -10.42 -0.65
N HIS A 57 -1.00 -9.79 -0.65
CA HIS A 57 -2.20 -10.31 -1.30
C HIS A 57 -2.42 -9.66 -2.68
N TYR A 58 -2.07 -8.39 -2.83
CA TYR A 58 -2.09 -7.63 -4.08
C TYR A 58 -1.01 -6.55 -4.07
N ILE A 59 -0.70 -6.01 -5.23
CA ILE A 59 0.35 -5.00 -5.41
C ILE A 59 -0.24 -3.82 -6.18
N GLY A 60 0.03 -2.62 -5.69
CA GLY A 60 -0.27 -1.37 -6.37
C GLY A 60 0.94 -0.79 -7.10
N GLY A 61 0.74 0.34 -7.80
CA GLY A 61 1.81 1.08 -8.43
C GLY A 61 2.42 0.40 -9.67
N LEU A 62 1.63 -0.40 -10.41
CA LEU A 62 2.07 -1.17 -11.57
C LEU A 62 1.68 -0.53 -12.92
N ASP A 63 0.95 0.58 -12.92
CA ASP A 63 0.71 1.31 -14.16
C ASP A 63 2.02 1.99 -14.63
N LYS A 64 2.06 2.37 -15.91
CA LYS A 64 3.25 2.95 -16.52
C LYS A 64 3.74 4.18 -15.70
N ASP A 65 5.04 4.27 -15.49
CA ASP A 65 5.72 5.35 -14.76
C ASP A 65 5.35 5.45 -13.27
N GLU A 66 4.69 4.43 -12.70
CA GLU A 66 4.44 4.33 -11.27
C GLU A 66 5.62 3.70 -10.52
N SER A 67 5.61 3.80 -9.19
CA SER A 67 6.76 3.43 -8.36
C SER A 67 7.18 1.97 -8.48
N THR A 68 6.21 1.05 -8.48
CA THR A 68 6.49 -0.39 -8.52
C THR A 68 6.93 -0.83 -9.93
N SER A 69 6.29 -0.31 -10.98
CA SER A 69 6.72 -0.58 -12.37
C SER A 69 8.14 -0.07 -12.62
N THR A 70 8.44 1.16 -12.21
CA THR A 70 9.78 1.76 -12.30
C THR A 70 10.84 0.94 -11.53
N LEU A 71 10.48 0.45 -10.32
CA LEU A 71 11.38 -0.41 -9.55
C LEU A 71 11.68 -1.72 -10.29
N TYR A 72 10.67 -2.41 -10.80
CA TYR A 72 10.87 -3.68 -11.51
C TYR A 72 11.61 -3.52 -12.83
N GLU A 73 11.38 -2.41 -13.56
CA GLU A 73 12.17 -2.02 -14.71
C GLU A 73 13.64 -1.78 -14.35
N GLY A 74 13.90 -1.01 -13.30
CA GLY A 74 15.24 -0.75 -12.78
C GLY A 74 15.96 -2.01 -12.30
N LEU A 75 15.24 -2.94 -11.67
CA LEU A 75 15.74 -4.27 -11.33
C LEU A 75 15.88 -5.19 -12.57
N GLY A 76 15.30 -4.81 -13.72
CA GLY A 76 15.29 -5.55 -14.97
C GLY A 76 14.55 -6.88 -14.93
N ILE A 77 13.56 -7.01 -14.07
CA ILE A 77 12.71 -8.20 -13.92
C ILE A 77 11.29 -7.97 -14.44
N ALA A 78 10.98 -6.76 -14.92
CA ALA A 78 9.62 -6.39 -15.32
C ALA A 78 9.03 -7.34 -16.39
N ASN A 79 9.84 -7.79 -17.33
CA ASN A 79 9.41 -8.68 -18.42
C ASN A 79 9.27 -10.16 -17.99
N GLU A 80 9.73 -10.52 -16.80
CA GLU A 80 9.65 -11.88 -16.26
C GLU A 80 8.42 -12.08 -15.36
N LEU A 81 7.70 -10.99 -15.07
CA LEU A 81 6.58 -10.98 -14.15
C LEU A 81 5.26 -10.83 -14.91
N VAL A 82 4.26 -11.61 -14.51
CA VAL A 82 2.89 -11.52 -15.04
C VAL A 82 1.96 -11.07 -13.92
N PHE A 83 1.26 -9.96 -14.16
CA PHE A 83 0.29 -9.41 -13.22
C PHE A 83 -1.11 -9.44 -13.82
N PHE A 84 -2.09 -9.77 -12.99
CA PHE A 84 -3.49 -9.74 -13.34
C PHE A 84 -4.15 -8.53 -12.67
N ARG A 85 -4.79 -7.69 -13.48
CA ARG A 85 -5.54 -6.55 -12.95
C ARG A 85 -6.79 -7.02 -12.23
N MET A 86 -6.98 -6.54 -11.01
CA MET A 86 -8.17 -6.82 -10.23
C MET A 86 -9.42 -6.18 -10.88
N ASN A 87 -10.60 -6.70 -10.55
CA ASN A 87 -11.86 -6.19 -11.07
C ASN A 87 -12.08 -4.74 -10.65
N LYS A 88 -12.16 -3.82 -11.62
CA LYS A 88 -12.35 -2.39 -11.34
C LYS A 88 -13.69 -2.06 -10.69
N ALA A 89 -14.72 -2.87 -10.94
CA ALA A 89 -16.05 -2.64 -10.37
C ALA A 89 -16.14 -3.05 -8.89
N ALA A 90 -15.30 -4.01 -8.48
CA ALA A 90 -15.21 -4.48 -7.10
C ALA A 90 -13.84 -5.15 -6.90
N TYR A 91 -12.81 -4.38 -6.60
CA TYR A 91 -11.49 -4.95 -6.32
C TYR A 91 -11.44 -5.61 -4.95
N GLU A 92 -12.32 -5.23 -4.05
CA GLU A 92 -12.47 -5.78 -2.72
C GLU A 92 -13.94 -5.97 -2.35
N HIS A 93 -14.24 -7.04 -1.63
CA HIS A 93 -15.57 -7.41 -1.14
C HIS A 93 -15.57 -7.40 0.39
N CYS A 94 -16.21 -6.39 0.97
CA CYS A 94 -16.31 -6.26 2.42
C CYS A 94 -17.54 -7.01 2.93
N TRP A 95 -17.34 -8.03 3.74
CA TRP A 95 -18.40 -8.74 4.44
C TRP A 95 -18.41 -8.35 5.92
N ILE A 96 -19.51 -7.75 6.40
CA ILE A 96 -19.68 -7.37 7.80
C ILE A 96 -21.02 -7.91 8.28
N GLY A 97 -20.97 -9.03 9.00
CA GLY A 97 -22.18 -9.80 9.27
C GLY A 97 -22.78 -10.34 7.95
N ASN A 98 -24.05 -10.01 7.68
CA ASN A 98 -24.75 -10.41 6.45
C ASN A 98 -24.67 -9.33 5.36
N GLU A 99 -24.04 -8.21 5.63
CA GLU A 99 -23.90 -7.10 4.67
C GLU A 99 -22.66 -7.30 3.80
N ARG A 100 -22.85 -7.24 2.48
CA ARG A 100 -21.77 -7.19 1.50
C ARG A 100 -21.70 -5.81 0.87
N ILE A 101 -20.52 -5.20 0.94
CA ILE A 101 -20.24 -3.90 0.33
C ILE A 101 -19.04 -4.05 -0.59
N ASP A 102 -19.27 -3.80 -1.87
CA ASP A 102 -18.24 -3.89 -2.89
C ASP A 102 -17.49 -2.56 -3.01
N MET A 103 -16.15 -2.64 -3.03
CA MET A 103 -15.25 -1.50 -3.14
C MET A 103 -14.79 -1.36 -4.59
N PRO A 104 -15.33 -0.41 -5.37
CA PRO A 104 -14.86 -0.17 -6.73
C PRO A 104 -13.53 0.61 -6.74
N ALA A 105 -12.75 0.41 -7.79
CA ALA A 105 -11.51 1.15 -8.00
C ALA A 105 -11.80 2.64 -8.30
N GLY A 106 -10.99 3.50 -7.71
CA GLY A 106 -11.06 4.95 -7.88
C GLY A 106 -11.96 5.64 -6.85
N ILE A 107 -11.41 6.71 -6.28
CA ILE A 107 -12.03 7.45 -5.17
C ILE A 107 -13.43 7.98 -5.51
N ASP A 108 -13.66 8.42 -6.75
CA ASP A 108 -14.97 8.97 -7.14
C ASP A 108 -16.03 7.86 -7.29
N ASN A 109 -15.64 6.70 -7.81
CA ASN A 109 -16.49 5.52 -7.88
C ASN A 109 -16.81 4.99 -6.48
N LEU A 110 -15.80 4.95 -5.60
CA LEU A 110 -15.97 4.55 -4.20
C LEU A 110 -16.91 5.50 -3.46
N ALA A 111 -16.75 6.82 -3.64
CA ALA A 111 -17.65 7.82 -3.05
C ALA A 111 -19.09 7.63 -3.53
N ALA A 112 -19.28 7.35 -4.81
CA ALA A 112 -20.60 7.09 -5.38
C ALA A 112 -21.23 5.78 -4.85
N SER A 113 -20.44 4.69 -4.78
CA SER A 113 -20.87 3.40 -4.24
C SER A 113 -21.29 3.51 -2.78
N LEU A 114 -20.40 4.03 -1.94
CA LEU A 114 -20.67 4.20 -0.51
C LEU A 114 -21.82 5.19 -0.26
N GLY A 115 -21.94 6.25 -1.07
CA GLY A 115 -23.05 7.20 -0.98
C GLY A 115 -24.41 6.61 -1.32
N LYS A 116 -24.49 5.54 -2.11
CA LYS A 116 -25.72 4.78 -2.37
C LYS A 116 -26.09 3.90 -1.16
N HIS A 117 -25.12 3.24 -0.55
CA HIS A 117 -25.33 2.39 0.63
C HIS A 117 -25.62 3.22 1.90
N PHE A 118 -25.02 4.40 2.02
CA PHE A 118 -25.11 5.28 3.19
C PHE A 118 -25.53 6.70 2.81
N PRO A 119 -26.76 6.92 2.32
CA PRO A 119 -27.17 8.23 1.78
C PRO A 119 -27.10 9.36 2.83
N ALA A 120 -27.36 9.08 4.10
CA ALA A 120 -27.23 10.05 5.18
C ALA A 120 -25.79 10.51 5.44
N GLU A 121 -24.78 9.72 5.06
CA GLU A 121 -23.35 9.99 5.23
C GLU A 121 -22.68 10.57 3.96
N LYS A 122 -23.42 10.76 2.88
CA LYS A 122 -22.87 11.16 1.56
C LYS A 122 -21.92 12.36 1.64
N LYS A 123 -22.29 13.40 2.41
CA LYS A 123 -21.43 14.58 2.59
C LYS A 123 -20.14 14.24 3.34
N GLY A 124 -20.21 13.39 4.37
CA GLY A 124 -19.07 12.92 5.16
C GLY A 124 -18.11 12.08 4.31
N ILE A 125 -18.65 11.14 3.52
CA ILE A 125 -17.91 10.27 2.58
C ILE A 125 -17.09 11.12 1.61
N ILE A 126 -17.74 12.09 0.94
CA ILE A 126 -17.06 12.96 -0.04
C ILE A 126 -15.92 13.76 0.64
N LYS A 127 -16.17 14.33 1.82
CA LYS A 127 -15.15 15.09 2.57
C LYS A 127 -13.98 14.20 2.97
N TYR A 128 -14.25 13.02 3.51
CA TYR A 128 -13.22 12.06 3.92
C TYR A 128 -12.37 11.59 2.74
N LEU A 129 -12.99 11.10 1.66
CA LEU A 129 -12.26 10.60 0.50
C LEU A 129 -11.51 11.72 -0.25
N THR A 130 -12.04 12.95 -0.24
CA THR A 130 -11.31 14.12 -0.74
C THR A 130 -10.05 14.39 0.10
N LEU A 131 -10.14 14.23 1.42
CA LEU A 131 -8.99 14.37 2.31
C LEU A 131 -7.95 13.26 2.05
N VAL A 132 -8.39 12.00 1.93
CA VAL A 132 -7.52 10.87 1.57
C VAL A 132 -6.75 11.18 0.28
N ARG A 133 -7.45 11.59 -0.80
CA ARG A 133 -6.82 11.99 -2.07
C ARG A 133 -5.78 13.11 -1.92
N LYS A 134 -6.04 14.10 -1.06
CA LYS A 134 -5.11 15.21 -0.82
C LYS A 134 -3.85 14.75 -0.09
N VAL A 135 -4.00 13.92 0.94
CA VAL A 135 -2.88 13.39 1.72
C VAL A 135 -2.05 12.44 0.88
N SER A 136 -2.68 11.51 0.17
CA SER A 136 -2.01 10.59 -0.77
C SER A 136 -1.15 11.36 -1.78
N LYS A 137 -1.73 12.35 -2.48
CA LYS A 137 -0.96 13.18 -3.43
C LYS A 137 0.25 13.88 -2.78
N GLN A 138 0.15 14.26 -1.52
CA GLN A 138 1.25 14.93 -0.81
C GLN A 138 2.35 13.93 -0.42
N ILE A 139 1.99 12.71 -0.05
CA ILE A 139 2.96 11.62 0.24
C ILE A 139 3.80 11.34 -1.02
N PHE A 140 3.14 11.08 -2.16
CA PHE A 140 3.82 10.79 -3.42
C PHE A 140 4.52 11.99 -4.08
N LEU A 141 4.31 13.20 -3.57
CA LEU A 141 5.03 14.39 -3.99
C LEU A 141 6.42 14.49 -3.35
N ILE A 142 6.57 14.07 -2.08
CA ILE A 142 7.81 14.25 -1.30
C ILE A 142 9.05 13.67 -2.01
N PRO A 143 9.05 12.43 -2.52
CA PRO A 143 10.22 11.87 -3.20
C PRO A 143 10.64 12.62 -4.48
N LYS A 144 9.74 13.43 -5.04
CA LYS A 144 9.96 14.23 -6.27
C LYS A 144 10.49 15.64 -5.99
N MET A 145 10.63 16.00 -4.72
CA MET A 145 11.04 17.33 -4.28
C MET A 145 12.54 17.37 -3.98
N ASN A 146 13.35 17.83 -4.94
CA ASN A 146 14.81 17.76 -4.86
C ASN A 146 15.48 19.13 -4.93
N GLY A 147 14.73 20.22 -5.17
CA GLY A 147 15.25 21.57 -5.37
C GLY A 147 15.23 22.44 -4.10
N PHE A 148 16.03 23.50 -4.10
CA PHE A 148 16.05 24.50 -3.03
C PHE A 148 14.66 25.11 -2.77
N TRP A 149 13.96 25.51 -3.82
CA TRP A 149 12.60 26.04 -3.73
C TRP A 149 11.57 25.01 -3.28
N ASP A 150 11.79 23.75 -3.62
CA ASP A 150 10.96 22.67 -3.11
C ASP A 150 11.03 22.61 -1.59
N ASN A 151 12.25 22.66 -1.02
CA ASN A 151 12.46 22.58 0.42
C ASN A 151 11.77 23.75 1.17
N ILE A 152 11.82 24.95 0.62
CA ILE A 152 11.13 26.13 1.21
C ILE A 152 9.61 25.96 1.16
N THR A 153 9.08 25.36 0.11
CA THR A 153 7.63 25.22 -0.11
C THR A 153 7.02 23.94 0.49
N ILE A 154 7.84 22.99 1.01
CA ILE A 154 7.38 21.75 1.65
C ILE A 154 6.24 21.99 2.66
N PRO A 155 6.35 22.89 3.66
CA PRO A 155 5.30 23.03 4.68
C PRO A 155 3.95 23.43 4.08
N TYR A 156 3.94 24.24 3.03
CA TYR A 156 2.71 24.62 2.34
C TYR A 156 2.17 23.50 1.46
N ARG A 157 3.05 22.86 0.66
CA ARG A 157 2.67 21.79 -0.30
C ARG A 157 2.24 20.50 0.40
N THR A 158 2.74 20.24 1.62
CA THR A 158 2.40 19.06 2.43
C THR A 158 1.52 19.37 3.65
N ARG A 159 0.83 20.52 3.65
CA ARG A 159 0.07 21.02 4.80
C ARG A 159 -1.00 20.06 5.34
N HIS A 160 -1.63 19.27 4.48
CA HIS A 160 -2.62 18.28 4.95
C HIS A 160 -1.91 17.09 5.62
N LEU A 161 -0.82 16.62 5.03
CA LEU A 161 0.02 15.59 5.64
C LEU A 161 0.52 16.03 7.02
N GLY A 162 1.06 17.26 7.14
CA GLY A 162 1.50 17.81 8.43
C GLY A 162 0.36 17.95 9.43
N LYS A 163 -0.82 18.45 8.99
CA LYS A 163 -1.99 18.63 9.87
C LYS A 163 -2.54 17.30 10.42
N TYR A 164 -2.58 16.25 9.58
CA TYR A 164 -3.21 14.98 9.93
C TYR A 164 -2.20 13.89 10.29
N GLY A 165 -0.89 14.18 10.20
CA GLY A 165 0.20 13.22 10.36
C GLY A 165 0.25 12.53 11.72
N LEU A 166 -0.19 13.22 12.78
CA LEU A 166 -0.18 12.71 14.15
C LEU A 166 -1.48 12.04 14.58
N PHE A 167 -2.47 11.93 13.70
CA PHE A 167 -3.77 11.37 14.06
C PHE A 167 -3.92 9.94 13.55
N SER A 168 -4.57 9.11 14.37
CA SER A 168 -4.94 7.75 13.97
C SER A 168 -6.07 7.77 12.94
N LEU A 169 -6.12 6.72 12.12
CA LEU A 169 -7.15 6.51 11.12
C LEU A 169 -8.56 6.59 11.72
N ASN A 170 -8.78 5.87 12.83
CA ASN A 170 -10.09 5.86 13.50
C ASN A 170 -10.55 7.26 13.93
N ARG A 171 -9.61 8.09 14.39
CA ARG A 171 -9.92 9.46 14.79
C ARG A 171 -10.34 10.33 13.61
N VAL A 172 -9.62 10.26 12.52
CA VAL A 172 -9.92 11.04 11.30
C VAL A 172 -11.23 10.59 10.66
N ILE A 173 -11.48 9.28 10.57
CA ILE A 173 -12.77 8.76 10.12
C ILE A 173 -13.90 9.29 11.01
N GLY A 174 -13.72 9.26 12.34
CA GLY A 174 -14.73 9.71 13.30
C GLY A 174 -15.14 11.18 13.17
N TRP A 175 -14.27 12.04 12.63
CA TRP A 175 -14.59 13.45 12.35
C TRP A 175 -15.53 13.65 11.16
N HIS A 176 -15.59 12.69 10.26
CA HIS A 176 -16.35 12.79 9.01
C HIS A 176 -17.58 11.88 8.97
N ILE A 177 -17.49 10.72 9.63
CA ILE A 177 -18.44 9.62 9.53
C ILE A 177 -19.04 9.33 10.92
N LYS A 178 -20.37 9.20 10.99
CA LYS A 178 -21.09 8.85 12.22
C LYS A 178 -21.52 7.38 12.23
N ASN A 179 -21.94 6.86 11.07
CA ASN A 179 -22.47 5.50 10.95
C ASN A 179 -21.42 4.45 11.33
N PRO A 180 -21.72 3.55 12.30
CA PRO A 180 -20.74 2.58 12.80
C PRO A 180 -20.36 1.50 11.77
N LEU A 181 -21.30 1.09 10.89
CA LEU A 181 -21.01 0.12 9.84
C LEU A 181 -20.07 0.72 8.80
N LEU A 182 -20.34 1.95 8.34
CA LEU A 182 -19.46 2.64 7.40
C LEU A 182 -18.05 2.88 7.98
N LYS A 183 -17.93 3.16 9.29
CA LYS A 183 -16.61 3.23 9.93
C LYS A 183 -15.85 1.90 9.82
N LYS A 184 -16.52 0.77 10.02
CA LYS A 184 -15.90 -0.56 9.86
C LYS A 184 -15.45 -0.78 8.41
N VAL A 185 -16.29 -0.45 7.42
CA VAL A 185 -15.95 -0.55 6.00
C VAL A 185 -14.71 0.27 5.65
N LEU A 186 -14.64 1.52 6.10
CA LEU A 186 -13.48 2.39 5.82
C LEU A 186 -12.21 1.99 6.58
N ASN A 187 -12.32 1.13 7.58
CA ASN A 187 -11.20 0.59 8.34
C ASN A 187 -10.74 -0.79 7.86
N ILE A 188 -11.40 -1.40 6.88
CA ILE A 188 -11.16 -2.81 6.53
C ILE A 188 -9.71 -3.05 6.08
N GLN A 189 -9.13 -2.11 5.36
CA GLN A 189 -7.74 -2.18 4.88
C GLN A 189 -6.68 -2.00 5.99
N CYS A 190 -7.09 -1.78 7.25
CA CYS A 190 -6.14 -1.77 8.37
C CYS A 190 -5.41 -3.11 8.56
N GLY A 191 -5.97 -4.20 8.08
CA GLY A 191 -5.31 -5.50 8.06
C GLY A 191 -3.98 -5.46 7.31
N ASP A 192 -3.92 -4.73 6.21
CA ASP A 192 -2.72 -4.58 5.39
C ASP A 192 -1.59 -3.83 6.12
N HIS A 193 -1.94 -2.99 7.09
CA HIS A 193 -0.95 -2.26 7.90
C HIS A 193 -0.49 -3.03 9.14
N GLY A 194 -1.13 -4.16 9.47
CA GLY A 194 -0.83 -4.93 10.68
C GLY A 194 -1.12 -4.19 11.99
N LEU A 195 -1.93 -3.11 11.95
CA LEU A 195 -2.24 -2.26 13.10
C LEU A 195 -3.75 -2.05 13.24
N PRO A 196 -4.27 -2.00 14.48
CA PRO A 196 -5.68 -1.66 14.67
C PRO A 196 -5.93 -0.18 14.28
N PRO A 197 -7.16 0.17 13.86
CA PRO A 197 -7.49 1.53 13.41
C PRO A 197 -7.20 2.65 14.41
N SER A 198 -7.16 2.33 15.71
CA SER A 198 -6.81 3.26 16.79
C SER A 198 -5.33 3.63 16.82
N SER A 199 -4.46 2.76 16.31
CA SER A 199 -2.99 2.92 16.28
C SER A 199 -2.46 3.16 14.87
N ALA A 200 -3.18 2.72 13.83
CA ALA A 200 -2.80 2.95 12.45
C ALA A 200 -2.76 4.46 12.15
N SER A 201 -1.66 4.93 11.60
CA SER A 201 -1.51 6.33 11.17
C SER A 201 -2.43 6.62 9.99
N PHE A 202 -3.16 7.74 10.03
CA PHE A 202 -3.98 8.17 8.91
C PHE A 202 -3.19 8.36 7.60
N PRO A 203 -2.00 8.99 7.59
CA PRO A 203 -1.19 9.06 6.37
C PRO A 203 -0.77 7.70 5.81
N LEU A 204 -0.44 6.73 6.64
CA LEU A 204 -0.11 5.36 6.19
C LEU A 204 -1.29 4.73 5.43
N HIS A 205 -2.51 4.95 5.92
CA HIS A 205 -3.72 4.49 5.23
C HIS A 205 -4.00 5.23 3.91
N CYS A 206 -3.44 6.43 3.72
CA CYS A 206 -3.59 7.22 2.49
C CYS A 206 -2.54 6.89 1.42
N ALA A 207 -1.47 6.17 1.80
CA ALA A 207 -0.39 5.78 0.91
C ALA A 207 -0.79 4.57 0.07
#